data_1aaca63e8ef21a69f3740db25321ad58
#
_entry.id   1aaca63e8ef21a69f3740db25321ad58
#
_cell.length_a   1.000
_cell.length_b   1.000
_cell.length_c   1.000
_cell.angle_alpha   90.00
_cell.angle_beta   90.00
_cell.angle_gamma   90.00
#
_symmetry.space_group_name_H-M   'P 1'
#
loop_
_entity.id
_entity.type
_entity.pdbx_description
1 polymer ?
#
loop_
_entity_poly.entity_id
_entity_poly.type
_entity_poly.pdbx_seq_one_letter_code
_entity_poly.pdbx_strand_id
1 'polypeptide(L)'
;MKKFRSTMVFISFFVFGFGAVLLNFLIFPFIKDNKALCSDIIHYAWKFFVYFMMILGFFKLDIKNLSKIENKVIVATHPSFIDIVILIALIPHSTCFVKKELAYNPILKNLVNSIFITNEVDLEELKSESKKMLDLGFNVIIFPSGIRHRRNEFPKIKKGASLIALNANKNIVPIRFFSNNDFMFINQPFYEVGEKRVTFEIEQMPEINVQDFISASEIVSKKKITQQIEKSLYNS
;
A
#
# COMPACT_ATOMS: atom_id res chain seq x y z
N MET A 1 6.65 4.18 -30.93
CA MET A 1 6.82 3.28 -29.75
C MET A 1 5.98 3.69 -28.56
N LYS A 2 5.94 4.95 -28.10
CA LYS A 2 5.15 5.41 -26.94
C LYS A 2 3.67 5.02 -27.03
N LYS A 3 2.98 5.33 -28.15
CA LYS A 3 1.56 4.98 -28.35
C LYS A 3 1.28 3.47 -28.18
N PHE A 4 2.09 2.61 -28.78
CA PHE A 4 1.94 1.16 -28.65
C PHE A 4 2.07 0.70 -27.18
N ARG A 5 3.09 1.19 -26.46
CA ARG A 5 3.26 0.89 -25.04
C ARG A 5 2.07 1.35 -24.20
N SER A 6 1.58 2.57 -24.44
CA SER A 6 0.40 3.10 -23.73
C SER A 6 -0.86 2.26 -24.01
N THR A 7 -1.07 1.83 -25.26
CA THR A 7 -2.17 0.91 -25.60
C THR A 7 -2.05 -0.43 -24.86
N MET A 8 -0.84 -1.00 -24.81
CA MET A 8 -0.63 -2.28 -24.10
C MET A 8 -0.86 -2.14 -22.59
N VAL A 9 -0.44 -1.03 -21.97
CA VAL A 9 -0.76 -0.74 -20.56
C VAL A 9 -2.26 -0.62 -20.36
N PHE A 10 -2.95 0.14 -21.20
CA PHE A 10 -4.40 0.27 -21.13
C PHE A 10 -5.11 -1.08 -21.18
N ILE A 11 -4.74 -1.93 -22.16
CA ILE A 11 -5.29 -3.29 -22.28
C ILE A 11 -4.99 -4.12 -21.02
N SER A 12 -3.77 -4.05 -20.50
CA SER A 12 -3.38 -4.79 -19.30
C SER A 12 -4.23 -4.40 -18.09
N PHE A 13 -4.45 -3.10 -17.86
CA PHE A 13 -5.33 -2.61 -16.80
C PHE A 13 -6.79 -2.97 -17.02
N PHE A 14 -7.26 -2.93 -18.28
CA PHE A 14 -8.62 -3.32 -18.60
C PHE A 14 -8.86 -4.80 -18.30
N VAL A 15 -7.97 -5.68 -18.75
CA VAL A 15 -8.06 -7.13 -18.48
C VAL A 15 -8.01 -7.44 -16.99
N PHE A 16 -7.07 -6.78 -16.28
CA PHE A 16 -6.95 -6.94 -14.84
C PHE A 16 -8.17 -6.38 -14.09
N GLY A 17 -8.67 -5.20 -14.47
CA GLY A 17 -9.87 -4.61 -13.91
C GLY A 17 -11.11 -5.48 -14.17
N PHE A 18 -11.25 -6.04 -15.37
CA PHE A 18 -12.32 -6.98 -15.69
C PHE A 18 -12.23 -8.24 -14.83
N GLY A 19 -11.02 -8.79 -14.63
CA GLY A 19 -10.79 -9.89 -13.70
C GLY A 19 -11.20 -9.55 -12.26
N ALA A 20 -10.88 -8.36 -11.78
CA ALA A 20 -11.30 -7.90 -10.46
C ALA A 20 -12.85 -7.81 -10.33
N VAL A 21 -13.53 -7.37 -11.40
CA VAL A 21 -15.01 -7.35 -11.45
C VAL A 21 -15.58 -8.77 -11.37
N LEU A 22 -15.02 -9.70 -12.13
CA LEU A 22 -15.45 -11.12 -12.05
C LEU A 22 -15.24 -11.69 -10.64
N LEU A 23 -14.10 -11.47 -10.03
CA LEU A 23 -13.83 -11.88 -8.66
C LEU A 23 -14.86 -11.26 -7.69
N ASN A 24 -15.15 -9.96 -7.81
CA ASN A 24 -16.09 -9.25 -6.97
C ASN A 24 -17.51 -9.85 -7.00
N PHE A 25 -17.98 -10.33 -8.15
CA PHE A 25 -19.34 -10.86 -8.28
C PHE A 25 -19.42 -12.38 -8.10
N LEU A 26 -18.41 -13.12 -8.52
CA LEU A 26 -18.47 -14.58 -8.58
C LEU A 26 -17.82 -15.27 -7.38
N ILE A 27 -16.89 -14.61 -6.68
CA ILE A 27 -16.10 -15.25 -5.63
C ILE A 27 -16.28 -14.54 -4.29
N PHE A 28 -16.02 -13.25 -4.23
CA PHE A 28 -16.00 -12.50 -2.96
C PHE A 28 -17.31 -12.53 -2.16
N PRO A 29 -18.53 -12.58 -2.75
CA PRO A 29 -19.75 -12.70 -1.97
C PRO A 29 -19.83 -13.96 -1.09
N PHE A 30 -19.17 -15.05 -1.54
CA PHE A 30 -19.19 -16.34 -0.85
C PHE A 30 -18.08 -16.52 0.18
N ILE A 31 -16.98 -15.75 0.05
CA ILE A 31 -15.80 -15.91 0.90
C ILE A 31 -15.48 -14.68 1.76
N LYS A 32 -16.23 -13.59 1.65
CA LYS A 32 -15.95 -12.27 2.28
C LYS A 32 -15.68 -12.35 3.79
N ASP A 33 -16.24 -13.35 4.47
CA ASP A 33 -16.05 -13.54 5.90
C ASP A 33 -14.72 -14.23 6.24
N ASN A 34 -14.10 -14.90 5.26
CA ASN A 34 -12.76 -15.48 5.39
C ASN A 34 -11.70 -14.48 4.88
N LYS A 35 -11.30 -13.56 5.75
CA LYS A 35 -10.33 -12.49 5.42
C LYS A 35 -8.98 -13.02 4.95
N ALA A 36 -8.51 -14.14 5.47
CA ALA A 36 -7.25 -14.76 5.06
C ALA A 36 -7.32 -15.21 3.59
N LEU A 37 -8.36 -15.96 3.22
CA LEU A 37 -8.57 -16.40 1.84
C LEU A 37 -8.77 -15.23 0.89
N CYS A 38 -9.51 -14.19 1.29
CA CYS A 38 -9.67 -12.97 0.50
C CYS A 38 -8.31 -12.29 0.24
N SER A 39 -7.48 -12.20 1.28
CA SER A 39 -6.14 -11.63 1.17
C SER A 39 -5.23 -12.43 0.25
N ASP A 40 -5.26 -13.75 0.34
CA ASP A 40 -4.47 -14.63 -0.53
C ASP A 40 -4.85 -14.45 -2.00
N ILE A 41 -6.14 -14.44 -2.30
CA ILE A 41 -6.62 -14.23 -3.67
C ILE A 41 -6.15 -12.88 -4.20
N ILE A 42 -6.28 -11.81 -3.42
CA ILE A 42 -5.84 -10.47 -3.81
C ILE A 42 -4.31 -10.43 -3.99
N HIS A 43 -3.56 -10.99 -3.04
CA HIS A 43 -2.10 -11.09 -3.12
C HIS A 43 -1.64 -11.77 -4.41
N TYR A 44 -2.16 -12.96 -4.71
CA TYR A 44 -1.75 -13.71 -5.90
C TYR A 44 -2.22 -13.05 -7.20
N ALA A 45 -3.43 -12.46 -7.23
CA ALA A 45 -3.91 -11.72 -8.40
C ALA A 45 -3.01 -10.50 -8.68
N TRP A 46 -2.64 -9.73 -7.65
CA TRP A 46 -1.77 -8.58 -7.81
C TRP A 46 -0.33 -8.97 -8.11
N LYS A 47 0.16 -10.05 -7.51
CA LYS A 47 1.46 -10.62 -7.85
C LYS A 47 1.52 -11.03 -9.31
N PHE A 48 0.52 -11.73 -9.81
CA PHE A 48 0.41 -12.07 -11.23
C PHE A 48 0.44 -10.83 -12.11
N PHE A 49 -0.36 -9.80 -11.78
CA PHE A 49 -0.40 -8.55 -12.54
C PHE A 49 0.95 -7.83 -12.56
N VAL A 50 1.61 -7.72 -11.41
CA VAL A 50 2.94 -7.08 -11.29
C VAL A 50 3.96 -7.82 -12.17
N TYR A 51 4.04 -9.14 -12.08
CA TYR A 51 4.95 -9.93 -12.91
C TYR A 51 4.62 -9.84 -14.39
N PHE A 52 3.34 -9.85 -14.75
CA PHE A 52 2.89 -9.65 -16.12
C PHE A 52 3.36 -8.30 -16.70
N MET A 53 3.18 -7.22 -15.95
CA MET A 53 3.67 -5.89 -16.33
C MET A 53 5.20 -5.81 -16.46
N MET A 54 5.91 -6.55 -15.61
CA MET A 54 7.38 -6.67 -15.68
C MET A 54 7.83 -7.42 -16.93
N ILE A 55 7.17 -8.52 -17.30
CA ILE A 55 7.43 -9.30 -18.51
C ILE A 55 7.17 -8.46 -19.76
N LEU A 56 6.10 -7.66 -19.78
CA LEU A 56 5.83 -6.71 -20.85
C LEU A 56 6.82 -5.52 -20.92
N GLY A 57 7.74 -5.43 -19.96
CA GLY A 57 8.82 -4.42 -19.97
C GLY A 57 8.38 -3.01 -19.57
N PHE A 58 7.26 -2.85 -18.85
CA PHE A 58 6.81 -1.53 -18.39
C PHE A 58 7.65 -1.03 -17.24
N PHE A 59 7.93 -1.88 -16.26
CA PHE A 59 8.81 -1.56 -15.14
C PHE A 59 9.62 -2.78 -14.70
N LYS A 60 10.58 -2.53 -13.81
CA LYS A 60 11.31 -3.55 -13.04
C LYS A 60 11.31 -3.15 -11.57
N LEU A 61 11.48 -4.12 -10.70
CA LEU A 61 11.66 -3.91 -9.27
C LEU A 61 13.13 -4.09 -8.92
N ASP A 62 13.68 -3.14 -8.17
CA ASP A 62 14.99 -3.22 -7.50
C ASP A 62 14.70 -3.28 -5.99
N ILE A 63 14.77 -4.49 -5.44
CA ILE A 63 14.35 -4.77 -4.07
C ILE A 63 15.59 -4.97 -3.20
N LYS A 64 15.66 -4.21 -2.10
CA LYS A 64 16.76 -4.27 -1.13
C LYS A 64 16.23 -4.58 0.27
N ASN A 65 16.91 -5.49 0.94
CA ASN A 65 16.68 -5.83 2.36
C ASN A 65 15.25 -6.27 2.72
N LEU A 66 14.40 -6.61 1.75
CA LEU A 66 13.02 -7.00 2.02
C LEU A 66 12.99 -8.40 2.66
N SER A 67 12.69 -8.44 3.94
CA SER A 67 12.48 -9.66 4.71
C SER A 67 10.99 -10.01 4.81
N LYS A 68 10.67 -11.15 5.41
CA LYS A 68 9.28 -11.51 5.74
C LYS A 68 8.73 -10.53 6.77
N ILE A 69 7.61 -9.89 6.45
CA ILE A 69 6.92 -8.94 7.33
C ILE A 69 5.58 -9.55 7.73
N GLU A 70 5.34 -9.71 9.02
CA GLU A 70 4.12 -10.29 9.56
C GLU A 70 3.62 -9.47 10.73
N ASN A 71 2.33 -9.13 10.71
CA ASN A 71 1.62 -8.48 11.81
C ASN A 71 2.27 -7.15 12.25
N LYS A 72 2.55 -6.29 11.29
CA LYS A 72 3.23 -4.99 11.49
C LYS A 72 2.44 -3.86 10.86
N VAL A 73 2.72 -2.66 11.34
CA VAL A 73 2.35 -1.42 10.62
C VAL A 73 3.45 -1.13 9.61
N ILE A 74 3.11 -1.10 8.34
CA ILE A 74 4.06 -0.78 7.27
C ILE A 74 3.84 0.67 6.87
N VAL A 75 4.90 1.47 6.88
CA VAL A 75 4.86 2.85 6.38
C VAL A 75 5.72 2.96 5.14
N ALA A 76 5.19 3.54 4.05
CA ALA A 76 5.92 3.65 2.81
C ALA A 76 5.85 5.04 2.20
N THR A 77 6.87 5.43 1.43
CA THR A 77 6.79 6.57 0.52
C THR A 77 5.85 6.24 -0.64
N HIS A 78 5.27 7.26 -1.30
CA HIS A 78 4.17 7.07 -2.26
C HIS A 78 4.45 7.78 -3.59
N PRO A 79 5.29 7.23 -4.47
CA PRO A 79 5.60 7.87 -5.75
C PRO A 79 4.55 7.64 -6.85
N SER A 80 3.68 6.62 -6.74
CA SER A 80 2.86 6.18 -7.85
C SER A 80 1.51 5.60 -7.37
N PHE A 81 0.54 5.49 -8.28
CA PHE A 81 -0.73 4.80 -7.97
C PHE A 81 -0.56 3.27 -7.82
N ILE A 82 0.45 2.68 -8.49
CA ILE A 82 0.68 1.24 -8.49
C ILE A 82 1.43 0.73 -7.24
N ASP A 83 1.92 1.62 -6.38
CA ASP A 83 2.73 1.26 -5.21
C ASP A 83 2.04 0.27 -4.30
N ILE A 84 0.78 0.52 -4.00
CA ILE A 84 0.00 -0.36 -3.13
C ILE A 84 -0.20 -1.75 -3.75
N VAL A 85 -0.37 -1.82 -5.08
CA VAL A 85 -0.47 -3.08 -5.82
C VAL A 85 0.83 -3.86 -5.70
N ILE A 86 1.97 -3.17 -5.87
CA ILE A 86 3.30 -3.78 -5.76
C ILE A 86 3.58 -4.21 -4.31
N LEU A 87 3.28 -3.37 -3.33
CA LEU A 87 3.50 -3.70 -1.92
C LEU A 87 2.69 -4.93 -1.48
N ILE A 88 1.40 -5.01 -1.81
CA ILE A 88 0.57 -6.18 -1.49
C ILE A 88 1.01 -7.42 -2.31
N ALA A 89 1.50 -7.24 -3.54
CA ALA A 89 2.09 -8.34 -4.32
C ALA A 89 3.39 -8.90 -3.72
N LEU A 90 4.13 -8.09 -2.96
CA LEU A 90 5.37 -8.48 -2.29
C LEU A 90 5.16 -8.96 -0.86
N ILE A 91 4.18 -8.40 -0.15
CA ILE A 91 3.95 -8.62 1.28
C ILE A 91 2.55 -9.22 1.46
N PRO A 92 2.43 -10.54 1.65
CA PRO A 92 1.14 -11.21 1.86
C PRO A 92 0.44 -10.75 3.13
N HIS A 93 -0.83 -11.11 3.29
CA HIS A 93 -1.66 -10.77 4.44
C HIS A 93 -1.60 -9.28 4.79
N SER A 94 -1.74 -8.42 3.77
CA SER A 94 -1.67 -6.97 3.94
C SER A 94 -3.00 -6.31 3.59
N THR A 95 -3.36 -5.29 4.37
CA THR A 95 -4.46 -4.37 4.11
C THR A 95 -3.95 -2.95 3.98
N CYS A 96 -4.76 -2.06 3.45
CA CYS A 96 -4.46 -0.62 3.38
C CYS A 96 -5.74 0.21 3.47
N PHE A 97 -5.55 1.52 3.54
CA PHE A 97 -6.65 2.46 3.52
C PHE A 97 -7.08 2.78 2.09
N VAL A 98 -8.39 2.72 1.86
CA VAL A 98 -9.00 3.05 0.56
C VAL A 98 -10.05 4.14 0.75
N LYS A 99 -10.32 4.87 -0.32
CA LYS A 99 -11.38 5.87 -0.32
C LYS A 99 -12.76 5.21 -0.13
N LYS A 100 -13.62 5.86 0.62
CA LYS A 100 -14.98 5.40 0.91
C LYS A 100 -15.80 5.11 -0.36
N GLU A 101 -15.62 5.91 -1.42
CA GLU A 101 -16.30 5.71 -2.69
C GLU A 101 -16.03 4.33 -3.31
N LEU A 102 -14.84 3.75 -3.08
CA LEU A 102 -14.53 2.40 -3.55
C LEU A 102 -15.29 1.33 -2.77
N ALA A 103 -15.51 1.52 -1.47
CA ALA A 103 -16.29 0.61 -0.63
C ALA A 103 -17.78 0.59 -0.98
N TYR A 104 -18.30 1.69 -1.51
CA TYR A 104 -19.70 1.81 -1.97
C TYR A 104 -19.87 1.55 -3.47
N ASN A 105 -18.78 1.46 -4.24
CA ASN A 105 -18.86 1.18 -5.67
C ASN A 105 -19.41 -0.23 -5.91
N PRO A 106 -20.57 -0.40 -6.56
CA PRO A 106 -21.20 -1.71 -6.75
C PRO A 106 -20.33 -2.70 -7.52
N ILE A 107 -19.38 -2.20 -8.33
CA ILE A 107 -18.48 -3.02 -9.13
C ILE A 107 -17.33 -3.62 -8.29
N LEU A 108 -16.97 -3.01 -7.14
CA LEU A 108 -15.79 -3.40 -6.35
C LEU A 108 -16.09 -3.64 -4.86
N LYS A 109 -17.31 -3.35 -4.40
CA LYS A 109 -17.65 -3.31 -2.97
C LYS A 109 -17.34 -4.59 -2.20
N ASN A 110 -17.60 -5.76 -2.77
CA ASN A 110 -17.38 -7.03 -2.06
C ASN A 110 -15.88 -7.30 -1.90
N LEU A 111 -15.09 -7.04 -2.95
CA LEU A 111 -13.64 -7.13 -2.91
C LEU A 111 -13.05 -6.11 -1.93
N VAL A 112 -13.48 -4.85 -2.01
CA VAL A 112 -12.94 -3.78 -1.15
C VAL A 112 -13.27 -4.04 0.32
N ASN A 113 -14.53 -4.35 0.64
CA ASN A 113 -14.96 -4.56 2.02
C ASN A 113 -14.48 -5.89 2.62
N SER A 114 -13.89 -6.80 1.81
CA SER A 114 -13.36 -8.05 2.32
C SER A 114 -12.11 -7.86 3.19
N ILE A 115 -11.18 -6.98 2.80
CA ILE A 115 -9.92 -6.79 3.52
C ILE A 115 -9.48 -5.33 3.71
N PHE A 116 -9.97 -4.37 2.92
CA PHE A 116 -9.50 -2.98 3.00
C PHE A 116 -10.24 -2.17 4.05
N ILE A 117 -9.57 -1.14 4.58
CA ILE A 117 -10.10 -0.21 5.58
C ILE A 117 -10.47 1.10 4.88
N THR A 118 -11.66 1.63 5.12
CA THR A 118 -12.08 2.91 4.55
C THR A 118 -11.45 4.08 5.30
N ASN A 119 -11.01 5.12 4.59
CA ASN A 119 -10.28 6.26 5.18
C ASN A 119 -11.17 7.44 5.61
N GLU A 120 -12.46 7.40 5.32
CA GLU A 120 -13.44 8.43 5.74
C GLU A 120 -14.25 8.02 6.97
N VAL A 121 -13.58 7.44 7.92
CA VAL A 121 -14.09 7.13 9.24
C VAL A 121 -13.49 8.08 10.26
N ASP A 122 -14.11 8.25 11.40
CA ASP A 122 -13.51 9.02 12.47
C ASP A 122 -12.23 8.35 12.99
N LEU A 123 -11.46 9.09 13.78
CA LEU A 123 -10.16 8.63 14.25
C LEU A 123 -10.24 7.38 15.13
N GLU A 124 -11.31 7.24 15.91
CA GLU A 124 -11.50 6.09 16.79
C GLU A 124 -11.91 4.84 16.00
N GLU A 125 -12.76 4.99 15.01
CA GLU A 125 -13.10 3.90 14.09
C GLU A 125 -11.88 3.45 13.28
N LEU A 126 -11.05 4.41 12.81
CA LEU A 126 -9.79 4.11 12.11
C LEU A 126 -8.84 3.28 12.98
N LYS A 127 -8.68 3.64 14.26
CA LYS A 127 -7.88 2.87 15.23
C LYS A 127 -8.45 1.48 15.45
N SER A 128 -9.76 1.39 15.64
CA SER A 128 -10.46 0.13 15.92
C SER A 128 -10.33 -0.84 14.75
N GLU A 129 -10.64 -0.42 13.53
CA GLU A 129 -10.53 -1.28 12.34
C GLU A 129 -9.07 -1.67 12.04
N SER A 130 -8.12 -0.75 12.20
CA SER A 130 -6.69 -1.07 12.03
C SER A 130 -6.23 -2.08 13.08
N LYS A 131 -6.61 -1.89 14.35
CA LYS A 131 -6.27 -2.82 15.43
C LYS A 131 -6.87 -4.20 15.17
N LYS A 132 -8.13 -4.28 14.76
CA LYS A 132 -8.80 -5.53 14.41
C LYS A 132 -8.06 -6.30 13.32
N MET A 133 -7.61 -5.63 12.25
CA MET A 133 -6.82 -6.28 11.20
C MET A 133 -5.46 -6.76 11.72
N LEU A 134 -4.77 -5.96 12.53
CA LEU A 134 -3.51 -6.34 13.18
C LEU A 134 -3.69 -7.52 14.15
N ASP A 135 -4.78 -7.56 14.93
CA ASP A 135 -5.08 -8.67 15.84
C ASP A 135 -5.40 -9.98 15.07
N LEU A 136 -5.92 -9.87 13.84
CA LEU A 136 -6.09 -11.00 12.92
C LEU A 136 -4.78 -11.45 12.23
N GLY A 137 -3.64 -10.82 12.54
CA GLY A 137 -2.34 -11.15 11.97
C GLY A 137 -1.98 -10.44 10.67
N PHE A 138 -2.82 -9.50 10.20
CA PHE A 138 -2.54 -8.73 8.99
C PHE A 138 -1.49 -7.66 9.21
N ASN A 139 -0.82 -7.28 8.12
CA ASN A 139 -0.06 -6.05 8.03
C ASN A 139 -0.99 -4.90 7.63
N VAL A 140 -0.77 -3.70 8.16
CA VAL A 140 -1.51 -2.49 7.77
C VAL A 140 -0.55 -1.52 7.06
N ILE A 141 -0.74 -1.35 5.75
CA ILE A 141 0.09 -0.47 4.92
C ILE A 141 -0.48 0.95 4.95
N ILE A 142 0.37 1.91 5.25
CA ILE A 142 0.03 3.33 5.38
C ILE A 142 1.02 4.17 4.58
N PHE A 143 0.52 5.10 3.77
CA PHE A 143 1.31 6.16 3.17
C PHE A 143 1.19 7.42 4.02
N PRO A 144 2.15 7.69 4.91
CA PRO A 144 1.94 8.68 5.98
C PRO A 144 1.95 10.13 5.48
N SER A 145 2.46 10.40 4.28
CA SER A 145 2.33 11.70 3.61
C SER A 145 0.88 11.99 3.17
N GLY A 146 0.13 10.93 2.82
CA GLY A 146 -1.22 11.01 2.29
C GLY A 146 -1.31 11.58 0.86
N ILE A 147 -0.17 11.83 0.23
CA ILE A 147 -0.05 12.33 -1.16
C ILE A 147 1.07 11.60 -1.90
N ARG A 148 0.95 11.51 -3.22
CA ARG A 148 2.04 11.01 -4.07
C ARG A 148 3.11 12.08 -4.24
N HIS A 149 4.39 11.70 -4.17
CA HIS A 149 5.52 12.63 -4.25
C HIS A 149 6.75 11.98 -4.90
N ARG A 150 7.62 12.79 -5.50
CA ARG A 150 8.88 12.36 -6.09
C ARG A 150 9.96 12.15 -5.01
N ARG A 151 11.05 11.50 -5.39
CA ARG A 151 12.20 11.20 -4.51
C ARG A 151 12.76 12.45 -3.79
N ASN A 152 12.76 13.59 -4.47
CA ASN A 152 13.34 14.83 -3.94
C ASN A 152 12.31 15.72 -3.24
N GLU A 153 11.10 15.23 -3.04
CA GLU A 153 10.03 15.89 -2.32
C GLU A 153 9.85 15.23 -0.95
N PHE A 154 9.79 16.03 0.10
CA PHE A 154 9.70 15.57 1.49
C PHE A 154 8.40 16.09 2.13
N PRO A 155 7.24 15.57 1.75
CA PRO A 155 5.99 16.04 2.30
C PRO A 155 5.89 15.70 3.79
N LYS A 156 5.19 16.55 4.53
CA LYS A 156 4.98 16.37 5.97
C LYS A 156 4.32 15.04 6.28
N ILE A 157 4.90 14.30 7.21
CA ILE A 157 4.37 13.04 7.72
C ILE A 157 3.20 13.29 8.69
N LYS A 158 2.07 12.64 8.43
CA LYS A 158 0.89 12.65 9.30
C LYS A 158 1.05 11.65 10.45
N LYS A 159 0.42 11.96 11.60
CA LYS A 159 0.54 11.18 12.83
C LYS A 159 -0.29 9.88 12.86
N GLY A 160 -1.06 9.59 11.81
CA GLY A 160 -1.96 8.42 11.77
C GLY A 160 -1.25 7.09 11.96
N ALA A 161 -0.11 6.89 11.28
CA ALA A 161 0.66 5.65 11.40
C ALA A 161 1.19 5.40 12.82
N SER A 162 1.75 6.43 13.46
CA SER A 162 2.23 6.34 14.84
C SER A 162 1.10 6.09 15.84
N LEU A 163 -0.07 6.68 15.60
CA LEU A 163 -1.25 6.46 16.43
C LEU A 163 -1.76 5.02 16.35
N ILE A 164 -1.88 4.48 15.14
CA ILE A 164 -2.31 3.10 14.91
C ILE A 164 -1.33 2.12 15.55
N ALA A 165 -0.03 2.33 15.35
CA ALA A 165 1.01 1.48 15.90
C ALA A 165 1.02 1.47 17.44
N LEU A 166 0.86 2.64 18.08
CA LEU A 166 0.73 2.76 19.53
C LEU A 166 -0.54 2.04 20.04
N ASN A 167 -1.70 2.32 19.43
CA ASN A 167 -2.97 1.75 19.85
C ASN A 167 -3.01 0.21 19.72
N ALA A 168 -2.37 -0.34 18.69
CA ALA A 168 -2.31 -1.77 18.44
C ALA A 168 -1.11 -2.45 19.12
N ASN A 169 -0.21 -1.68 19.72
CA ASN A 169 1.06 -2.16 20.27
C ASN A 169 1.86 -2.99 19.25
N LYS A 170 2.02 -2.46 18.03
CA LYS A 170 2.72 -3.12 16.92
C LYS A 170 3.86 -2.27 16.41
N ASN A 171 4.98 -2.92 16.09
CA ASN A 171 6.13 -2.26 15.51
C ASN A 171 5.85 -1.77 14.09
N ILE A 172 6.69 -0.84 13.64
CA ILE A 172 6.56 -0.20 12.34
C ILE A 172 7.72 -0.63 11.45
N VAL A 173 7.41 -1.06 10.23
CA VAL A 173 8.40 -1.37 9.20
C VAL A 173 8.36 -0.26 8.15
N PRO A 174 9.37 0.62 8.08
CA PRO A 174 9.45 1.62 7.04
C PRO A 174 9.96 1.02 5.74
N ILE A 175 9.34 1.41 4.62
CA ILE A 175 9.74 1.02 3.27
C ILE A 175 9.93 2.28 2.44
N ARG A 176 11.14 2.47 1.93
CA ARG A 176 11.41 3.46 0.90
C ARG A 176 10.98 2.90 -0.43
N PHE A 177 10.05 3.56 -1.07
CA PHE A 177 9.54 3.19 -2.38
C PHE A 177 9.68 4.39 -3.32
N PHE A 178 10.54 4.28 -4.31
CA PHE A 178 10.79 5.35 -5.27
C PHE A 178 10.78 4.85 -6.70
N SER A 179 10.55 5.75 -7.65
CA SER A 179 10.67 5.48 -9.07
C SER A 179 11.73 6.40 -9.71
N ASN A 180 12.45 5.90 -10.69
CA ASN A 180 13.41 6.71 -11.43
C ASN A 180 12.76 7.64 -12.46
N ASN A 181 11.49 7.39 -12.81
CA ASN A 181 10.69 8.20 -13.72
C ASN A 181 9.23 8.21 -13.26
N ASP A 182 8.47 9.21 -13.69
CA ASP A 182 7.05 9.27 -13.43
C ASP A 182 6.32 8.11 -14.14
N PHE A 183 5.56 7.34 -13.37
CA PHE A 183 4.69 6.27 -13.83
C PHE A 183 3.43 6.30 -12.97
N MET A 184 2.29 6.61 -13.58
CA MET A 184 1.01 6.77 -12.85
C MET A 184 1.10 7.79 -11.70
N PHE A 185 1.87 8.85 -11.93
CA PHE A 185 2.02 9.96 -11.00
C PHE A 185 0.75 10.84 -10.95
N ILE A 186 0.72 11.82 -10.07
CA ILE A 186 -0.41 12.77 -9.96
C ILE A 186 -0.62 13.46 -11.32
N ASN A 187 -1.88 13.54 -11.75
CA ASN A 187 -2.33 14.14 -13.01
C ASN A 187 -1.79 13.45 -14.29
N GLN A 188 -1.16 12.29 -14.15
CA GLN A 188 -0.78 11.47 -15.29
C GLN A 188 -1.88 10.42 -15.53
N PRO A 189 -2.40 10.26 -16.76
CA PRO A 189 -3.31 9.17 -17.09
C PRO A 189 -2.66 7.81 -16.80
N PHE A 190 -3.41 6.85 -16.26
CA PHE A 190 -2.87 5.54 -15.86
C PHE A 190 -2.28 4.74 -17.03
N TYR A 191 -2.69 5.03 -18.27
CA TYR A 191 -2.18 4.41 -19.49
C TYR A 191 -0.99 5.15 -20.10
N GLU A 192 -0.68 6.33 -19.63
CA GLU A 192 0.44 7.10 -20.17
C GLU A 192 1.76 6.59 -19.57
N VAL A 193 2.59 5.99 -20.43
CA VAL A 193 3.91 5.48 -20.06
C VAL A 193 4.98 6.09 -20.93
N GLY A 194 6.15 6.31 -20.35
CA GLY A 194 7.34 6.73 -21.06
C GLY A 194 7.85 5.68 -22.06
N GLU A 195 8.84 6.05 -22.86
CA GLU A 195 9.48 5.13 -23.79
C GLU A 195 10.41 4.13 -23.07
N LYS A 196 10.96 4.55 -21.95
CA LYS A 196 11.89 3.74 -21.16
C LYS A 196 11.16 2.92 -20.09
N ARG A 197 11.75 1.79 -19.75
CA ARG A 197 11.32 0.95 -18.63
C ARG A 197 11.55 1.70 -17.32
N VAL A 198 10.52 1.76 -16.46
CA VAL A 198 10.63 2.38 -15.14
C VAL A 198 11.29 1.41 -14.16
N THR A 199 12.14 1.92 -13.27
CA THR A 199 12.68 1.15 -12.15
C THR A 199 12.01 1.64 -10.87
N PHE A 200 11.32 0.73 -10.18
CA PHE A 200 10.87 0.96 -8.81
C PHE A 200 11.93 0.41 -7.85
N GLU A 201 12.50 1.29 -7.05
CA GLU A 201 13.43 0.96 -5.98
C GLU A 201 12.64 0.79 -4.69
N ILE A 202 12.75 -0.38 -4.06
CA ILE A 202 12.01 -0.75 -2.84
C ILE A 202 13.03 -1.20 -1.81
N GLU A 203 13.15 -0.47 -0.72
CA GLU A 203 14.11 -0.76 0.34
C GLU A 203 13.41 -0.81 1.69
N GLN A 204 13.53 -1.96 2.36
CA GLN A 204 13.09 -2.07 3.74
C GLN A 204 14.13 -1.46 4.66
N MET A 205 13.71 -0.50 5.47
CA MET A 205 14.52 0.13 6.49
C MET A 205 14.43 -0.64 7.82
N PRO A 206 15.34 -0.39 8.76
CA PRO A 206 15.28 -0.99 10.09
C PRO A 206 13.92 -0.79 10.76
N GLU A 207 13.42 -1.85 11.37
CA GLU A 207 12.15 -1.84 12.11
C GLU A 207 12.20 -0.85 13.28
N ILE A 208 11.14 -0.10 13.46
CA ILE A 208 10.95 0.82 14.58
C ILE A 208 10.19 0.06 15.67
N ASN A 209 10.85 -0.23 16.78
CA ASN A 209 10.20 -0.79 17.95
C ASN A 209 9.43 0.33 18.66
N VAL A 210 8.10 0.22 18.68
CA VAL A 210 7.23 1.26 19.26
C VAL A 210 7.46 1.43 20.76
N GLN A 211 7.85 0.35 21.46
CA GLN A 211 8.09 0.36 22.90
C GLN A 211 9.24 1.31 23.30
N ASP A 212 10.24 1.48 22.43
CA ASP A 212 11.40 2.37 22.71
C ASP A 212 11.00 3.86 22.76
N PHE A 213 9.80 4.19 22.31
CA PHE A 213 9.30 5.57 22.22
C PHE A 213 8.15 5.87 23.19
N ILE A 214 7.71 4.90 23.99
CA ILE A 214 6.64 5.10 24.98
C ILE A 214 7.15 6.07 26.05
N SER A 215 6.34 7.06 26.37
CA SER A 215 6.57 8.04 27.42
C SER A 215 5.28 8.27 28.22
N ALA A 216 5.37 8.99 29.33
CA ALA A 216 4.21 9.29 30.18
C ALA A 216 3.05 9.99 29.45
N SER A 217 3.34 10.62 28.31
CA SER A 217 2.33 11.28 27.47
C SER A 217 2.25 10.59 26.09
N GLU A 218 1.06 10.16 25.72
CA GLU A 218 0.78 9.61 24.37
C GLU A 218 1.11 10.62 23.26
N ILE A 219 0.89 11.92 23.52
CA ILE A 219 1.19 12.98 22.55
C ILE A 219 2.70 13.03 22.26
N VAL A 220 3.53 12.86 23.29
CA VAL A 220 4.99 12.86 23.15
C VAL A 220 5.46 11.59 22.44
N SER A 221 4.94 10.42 22.83
CA SER A 221 5.24 9.14 22.18
C SER A 221 4.92 9.19 20.68
N LYS A 222 3.72 9.63 20.35
CA LYS A 222 3.27 9.79 18.97
C LYS A 222 4.16 10.75 18.16
N LYS A 223 4.59 11.85 18.75
CA LYS A 223 5.50 12.80 18.10
C LYS A 223 6.85 12.17 17.80
N LYS A 224 7.45 11.49 18.79
CA LYS A 224 8.77 10.82 18.63
C LYS A 224 8.72 9.73 17.56
N ILE A 225 7.70 8.89 17.57
CA ILE A 225 7.52 7.84 16.55
C ILE A 225 7.35 8.46 15.16
N THR A 226 6.54 9.54 15.02
CA THR A 226 6.36 10.22 13.74
C THR A 226 7.69 10.79 13.22
N GLN A 227 8.51 11.37 14.07
CA GLN A 227 9.85 11.86 13.70
C GLN A 227 10.78 10.71 13.28
N GLN A 228 10.71 9.57 13.95
CA GLN A 228 11.50 8.40 13.57
C GLN A 228 11.06 7.82 12.23
N ILE A 229 9.75 7.78 11.94
CA ILE A 229 9.21 7.41 10.62
C ILE A 229 9.76 8.36 9.55
N GLU A 230 9.69 9.67 9.77
CA GLU A 230 10.18 10.69 8.84
C GLU A 230 11.67 10.51 8.55
N LYS A 231 12.47 10.32 9.60
CA LYS A 231 13.91 10.04 9.48
C LYS A 231 14.16 8.76 8.67
N SER A 232 13.43 7.69 8.94
CA SER A 232 13.61 6.42 8.22
C SER A 232 13.21 6.50 6.75
N LEU A 233 12.20 7.29 6.39
CA LEU A 233 11.72 7.40 5.01
C LEU A 233 12.51 8.38 4.16
N TYR A 234 13.02 9.47 4.76
CA TYR A 234 13.57 10.60 4.00
C TYR A 234 15.06 10.89 4.25
N ASN A 235 15.60 10.53 5.40
CA ASN A 235 17.01 10.77 5.68
C ASN A 235 17.82 9.50 5.39
N SER A 236 18.75 9.65 4.46
CA SER A 236 19.80 8.64 4.16
C SER A 236 20.97 8.81 5.08
#